data_e00a97c2b1c8bfd5c0baee54b09d3cc4
#
_entry.id   e00a97c2b1c8bfd5c0baee54b09d3cc4
#
_cell.length_a   1.000
_cell.length_b   1.000
_cell.length_c   1.000
_cell.angle_alpha   90.00
_cell.angle_beta   90.00
_cell.angle_gamma   90.00
#
_symmetry.space_group_name_H-M   'P 1'
#
loop_
_entity.id
_entity.type
_entity.pdbx_description
1 polymer ?
#
loop_
_entity_poly.entity_id
_entity_poly.type
_entity_poly.pdbx_seq_one_letter_code
_entity_poly.pdbx_strand_id
1 'polypeptide(L)'
;TIQNIKASVLETIDELRPSLIALSRRIHQNPEVKFEEYKAARWLSEAVESAGFEVEKRLAGLETAFRAQYAGAEAGPTIAFLAEYDALPKLGHGCGHNLIGPAALGAALGLRSVIDELPGAVQLIGTPAEEGGGGKVILAEAGVFDDVDAAMMFHPSGKTVLWKHAL
;
A
#
# COMPACT_ATOMS: atom_id res chain seq x y z
N THR A 1 18.25 9.04 16.79
CA THR A 1 18.75 9.78 15.59
C THR A 1 18.05 9.25 14.34
N ILE A 2 18.05 10.03 13.25
CA ILE A 2 17.49 9.59 11.95
C ILE A 2 18.10 8.27 11.47
N GLN A 3 19.40 8.05 11.70
CA GLN A 3 20.05 6.80 11.32
C GLN A 3 19.52 5.60 12.11
N ASN A 4 19.24 5.76 13.40
CA ASN A 4 18.65 4.70 14.23
C ASN A 4 17.23 4.37 13.77
N ILE A 5 16.41 5.40 13.48
CA ILE A 5 15.05 5.24 12.94
C ILE A 5 15.08 4.45 11.63
N LYS A 6 15.97 4.82 10.69
CA LYS A 6 16.13 4.08 9.43
C LYS A 6 16.55 2.63 9.66
N ALA A 7 17.47 2.37 10.59
CA ALA A 7 17.90 1.02 10.92
C ALA A 7 16.74 0.17 11.46
N SER A 8 15.94 0.71 12.39
CA SER A 8 14.77 0.02 12.94
C SER A 8 13.72 -0.30 11.88
N VAL A 9 13.45 0.64 10.95
CA VAL A 9 12.54 0.39 9.83
C VAL A 9 13.04 -0.76 8.95
N LEU A 10 14.34 -0.76 8.61
CA LEU A 10 14.91 -1.82 7.77
C LEU A 10 14.89 -3.18 8.46
N GLU A 11 15.21 -3.23 9.76
CA GLU A 11 15.14 -4.45 10.57
C GLU A 11 13.72 -5.02 10.60
N THR A 12 12.71 -4.17 10.85
CA THR A 12 11.30 -4.57 10.79
C THR A 12 10.92 -5.14 9.42
N ILE A 13 11.34 -4.52 8.32
CA ILE A 13 11.06 -5.01 6.98
C ILE A 13 11.75 -6.36 6.72
N ASP A 14 12.98 -6.54 7.21
CA ASP A 14 13.71 -7.80 7.08
C ASP A 14 13.03 -8.94 7.87
N GLU A 15 12.51 -8.67 9.06
CA GLU A 15 11.71 -9.62 9.84
C GLU A 15 10.41 -10.00 9.13
N LEU A 16 9.74 -9.04 8.49
CA LEU A 16 8.51 -9.24 7.74
C LEU A 16 8.72 -9.91 6.37
N ARG A 17 9.95 -9.98 5.87
CA ARG A 17 10.29 -10.49 4.53
C ARG A 17 9.62 -11.83 4.19
N PRO A 18 9.64 -12.87 5.04
CA PRO A 18 9.00 -14.14 4.70
C PRO A 18 7.49 -14.02 4.48
N SER A 19 6.80 -13.25 5.31
CA SER A 19 5.35 -13.03 5.22
C SER A 19 4.97 -12.19 4.00
N LEU A 20 5.74 -11.15 3.69
CA LEU A 20 5.53 -10.30 2.51
C LEU A 20 5.73 -11.11 1.21
N ILE A 21 6.77 -11.95 1.14
CA ILE A 21 6.98 -12.85 0.00
C ILE A 21 5.85 -13.86 -0.13
N ALA A 22 5.40 -14.45 0.99
CA ALA A 22 4.26 -15.38 0.98
C ALA A 22 2.99 -14.72 0.49
N LEU A 23 2.70 -13.49 0.94
CA LEU A 23 1.54 -12.71 0.48
C LEU A 23 1.64 -12.38 -1.02
N SER A 24 2.80 -11.94 -1.50
CA SER A 24 3.03 -11.68 -2.92
C SER A 24 2.77 -12.92 -3.79
N ARG A 25 3.28 -14.08 -3.38
CA ARG A 25 3.02 -15.35 -4.07
C ARG A 25 1.56 -15.75 -4.04
N ARG A 26 0.88 -15.52 -2.91
CA ARG A 26 -0.55 -15.80 -2.74
C ARG A 26 -1.40 -14.94 -3.68
N ILE A 27 -1.09 -13.64 -3.81
CA ILE A 27 -1.76 -12.74 -4.76
C ILE A 27 -1.48 -13.20 -6.19
N HIS A 28 -0.22 -13.47 -6.53
CA HIS A 28 0.18 -13.96 -7.86
C HIS A 28 -0.57 -15.23 -8.27
N GLN A 29 -0.76 -16.17 -7.36
CA GLN A 29 -1.47 -17.43 -7.60
C GLN A 29 -2.99 -17.28 -7.70
N ASN A 30 -3.54 -16.14 -7.34
CA ASN A 30 -4.97 -15.84 -7.37
C ASN A 30 -5.22 -14.50 -8.09
N PRO A 31 -4.91 -14.41 -9.38
CA PRO A 31 -5.06 -13.15 -10.11
C PRO A 31 -6.54 -12.76 -10.21
N GLU A 32 -6.83 -11.52 -9.84
CA GLU A 32 -8.15 -10.91 -9.91
C GLU A 32 -8.05 -9.63 -10.76
N VAL A 33 -9.01 -9.45 -11.66
CA VAL A 33 -8.99 -8.29 -12.57
C VAL A 33 -9.59 -7.05 -11.91
N LYS A 34 -9.41 -5.91 -12.56
CA LYS A 34 -9.90 -4.61 -12.09
C LYS A 34 -11.33 -4.66 -11.52
N PHE A 35 -11.52 -4.01 -10.37
CA PHE A 35 -12.75 -3.96 -9.57
C PHE A 35 -13.23 -5.29 -8.99
N GLU A 36 -12.53 -6.38 -9.20
CA GLU A 36 -12.86 -7.72 -8.69
C GLU A 36 -11.75 -8.29 -7.78
N GLU A 37 -10.85 -7.44 -7.28
CA GLU A 37 -9.67 -7.81 -6.49
C GLU A 37 -10.02 -8.13 -5.02
N TYR A 38 -11.09 -8.87 -4.78
CA TYR A 38 -11.65 -9.12 -3.45
C TYR A 38 -10.70 -9.85 -2.51
N LYS A 39 -9.94 -10.83 -3.02
CA LYS A 39 -9.02 -11.61 -2.20
C LYS A 39 -7.79 -10.78 -1.85
N ALA A 40 -7.19 -10.12 -2.85
CA ALA A 40 -6.00 -9.31 -2.64
C ALA A 40 -6.27 -8.15 -1.68
N ALA A 41 -7.35 -7.39 -1.89
CA ALA A 41 -7.79 -6.32 -1.00
C ALA A 41 -8.02 -6.81 0.43
N ARG A 42 -8.70 -7.96 0.60
CA ARG A 42 -8.94 -8.57 1.90
C ARG A 42 -7.64 -8.95 2.59
N TRP A 43 -6.73 -9.66 1.92
CA TRP A 43 -5.47 -10.11 2.54
C TRP A 43 -4.58 -8.97 2.96
N LEU A 44 -4.50 -7.90 2.15
CA LEU A 44 -3.74 -6.70 2.48
C LEU A 44 -4.38 -5.94 3.65
N SER A 45 -5.71 -5.73 3.61
CA SER A 45 -6.41 -5.02 4.68
C SER A 45 -6.41 -5.78 6.01
N GLU A 46 -6.58 -7.11 6.00
CA GLU A 46 -6.48 -7.95 7.20
C GLU A 46 -5.07 -7.93 7.79
N ALA A 47 -4.03 -7.96 6.95
CA ALA A 47 -2.64 -7.92 7.42
C ALA A 47 -2.31 -6.59 8.11
N VAL A 48 -2.72 -5.46 7.55
CA VAL A 48 -2.46 -4.15 8.16
C VAL A 48 -3.34 -3.90 9.38
N GLU A 49 -4.59 -4.37 9.38
CA GLU A 49 -5.51 -4.31 10.54
C GLU A 49 -4.94 -5.09 11.74
N SER A 50 -4.38 -6.28 11.48
CA SER A 50 -3.71 -7.10 12.50
C SER A 50 -2.49 -6.43 13.13
N ALA A 51 -1.90 -5.45 12.46
CA ALA A 51 -0.81 -4.61 12.96
C ALA A 51 -1.30 -3.37 13.73
N GLY A 52 -2.60 -3.23 13.95
CA GLY A 52 -3.20 -2.16 14.76
C GLY A 52 -3.61 -0.91 14.00
N PHE A 53 -3.64 -0.95 12.67
CA PHE A 53 -4.19 0.15 11.88
C PHE A 53 -5.73 0.17 11.97
N GLU A 54 -6.30 1.36 11.96
CA GLU A 54 -7.73 1.55 11.70
C GLU A 54 -7.99 1.41 10.21
N VAL A 55 -8.93 0.53 9.82
CA VAL A 55 -9.19 0.21 8.41
C VAL A 55 -10.59 0.63 7.99
N GLU A 56 -10.64 1.52 7.00
CA GLU A 56 -11.86 1.90 6.29
C GLU A 56 -11.89 1.14 4.94
N LYS A 57 -13.00 0.46 4.65
CA LYS A 57 -13.19 -0.34 3.42
C LYS A 57 -14.24 0.32 2.52
N ARG A 58 -14.22 -0.03 1.24
CA ARG A 58 -15.18 0.43 0.21
C ARG A 58 -15.12 1.94 -0.05
N LEU A 59 -13.91 2.46 -0.13
CA LEU A 59 -13.69 3.89 -0.40
C LEU A 59 -14.33 4.31 -1.72
N ALA A 60 -14.97 5.46 -1.72
CA ALA A 60 -15.62 6.03 -2.90
C ALA A 60 -16.57 5.05 -3.63
N GLY A 61 -17.17 4.10 -2.90
CA GLY A 61 -18.03 3.08 -3.49
C GLY A 61 -17.31 1.94 -4.21
N LEU A 62 -15.98 1.92 -4.19
CA LEU A 62 -15.19 0.82 -4.75
C LEU A 62 -15.05 -0.31 -3.71
N GLU A 63 -15.68 -1.45 -3.98
CA GLU A 63 -15.75 -2.60 -3.05
C GLU A 63 -14.36 -3.13 -2.64
N THR A 64 -13.38 -2.98 -3.48
CA THR A 64 -12.03 -3.49 -3.28
C THR A 64 -11.01 -2.43 -2.86
N ALA A 65 -11.43 -1.15 -2.70
CA ALA A 65 -10.59 -0.10 -2.17
C ALA A 65 -10.64 -0.05 -0.64
N PHE A 66 -9.52 0.29 0.00
CA PHE A 66 -9.44 0.47 1.44
C PHE A 66 -8.40 1.53 1.81
N ARG A 67 -8.56 2.14 2.99
CA ARG A 67 -7.56 2.97 3.65
C ARG A 67 -7.31 2.40 5.03
N ALA A 68 -6.06 2.19 5.36
CA ALA A 68 -5.62 1.85 6.70
C ALA A 68 -4.75 2.99 7.24
N GLN A 69 -5.02 3.45 8.46
CA GLN A 69 -4.30 4.55 9.08
C GLN A 69 -3.79 4.17 10.46
N TYR A 70 -2.58 4.61 10.77
CA TYR A 70 -2.01 4.57 12.11
C TYR A 70 -1.43 5.95 12.43
N ALA A 71 -1.93 6.57 13.51
CA ALA A 71 -1.46 7.88 13.96
C ALA A 71 -0.33 7.71 14.98
N GLY A 72 0.69 8.55 14.87
CA GLY A 72 1.73 8.72 15.88
C GLY A 72 1.23 9.49 17.11
N ALA A 73 2.14 9.71 18.07
CA ALA A 73 1.80 10.36 19.34
C ALA A 73 1.43 11.85 19.20
N GLU A 74 1.93 12.53 18.17
CA GLU A 74 1.72 13.96 17.94
C GLU A 74 1.20 14.22 16.53
N ALA A 75 0.47 15.31 16.35
CA ALA A 75 0.03 15.76 15.03
C ALA A 75 1.23 16.11 14.13
N GLY A 76 1.12 15.81 12.84
CA GLY A 76 2.18 16.05 11.87
C GLY A 76 1.77 15.56 10.47
N PRO A 77 2.72 15.41 9.55
CA PRO A 77 2.40 15.02 8.18
C PRO A 77 1.84 13.61 8.07
N THR A 78 0.92 13.43 7.13
CA THR A 78 0.38 12.13 6.74
C THR A 78 1.14 11.59 5.53
N ILE A 79 1.79 10.44 5.68
CA ILE A 79 2.51 9.76 4.60
C ILE A 79 1.72 8.54 4.15
N ALA A 80 1.35 8.49 2.88
CA ALA A 80 0.62 7.36 2.31
C ALA A 80 1.50 6.46 1.43
N PHE A 81 1.34 5.15 1.57
CA PHE A 81 1.85 4.14 0.65
C PHE A 81 0.69 3.60 -0.18
N LEU A 82 0.84 3.64 -1.52
CA LEU A 82 -0.22 3.19 -2.43
C LEU A 82 0.01 1.73 -2.82
N ALA A 83 -1.02 0.91 -2.67
CA ALA A 83 -0.99 -0.51 -2.97
C ALA A 83 -1.87 -0.82 -4.18
N GLU A 84 -1.27 -1.24 -5.28
CA GLU A 84 -1.94 -1.85 -6.43
C GLU A 84 -1.94 -3.37 -6.30
N TYR A 85 -2.97 -4.03 -6.82
CA TYR A 85 -3.11 -5.49 -6.72
C TYR A 85 -3.99 -6.12 -7.79
N ASP A 86 -4.47 -5.36 -8.79
CA ASP A 86 -5.21 -5.90 -9.93
C ASP A 86 -4.28 -6.61 -10.90
N ALA A 87 -4.85 -7.58 -11.63
CA ALA A 87 -4.18 -8.38 -12.64
C ALA A 87 -4.72 -8.08 -14.03
N LEU A 88 -3.91 -8.34 -15.04
CA LEU A 88 -4.31 -8.26 -16.44
C LEU A 88 -5.22 -9.43 -16.84
N PRO A 89 -6.29 -9.19 -17.60
CA PRO A 89 -7.13 -10.26 -18.13
C PRO A 89 -6.30 -11.28 -18.93
N LYS A 90 -6.46 -12.57 -18.64
CA LYS A 90 -5.79 -13.71 -19.30
C LYS A 90 -4.27 -13.81 -19.08
N LEU A 91 -3.60 -12.75 -18.64
CA LEU A 91 -2.16 -12.73 -18.41
C LEU A 91 -1.78 -12.87 -16.94
N GLY A 92 -2.67 -12.48 -16.02
CA GLY A 92 -2.37 -12.45 -14.59
C GLY A 92 -1.50 -11.23 -14.21
N HIS A 93 -0.61 -11.39 -13.24
CA HIS A 93 0.22 -10.30 -12.72
C HIS A 93 1.43 -9.95 -13.61
N GLY A 94 1.18 -9.71 -14.91
CA GLY A 94 2.23 -9.33 -15.86
C GLY A 94 2.88 -7.98 -15.57
N CYS A 95 2.17 -7.04 -14.95
CA CYS A 95 2.69 -5.74 -14.53
C CYS A 95 3.33 -5.76 -13.12
N GLY A 96 3.22 -6.89 -12.40
CA GLY A 96 3.87 -7.05 -11.11
C GLY A 96 3.13 -6.41 -9.93
N HIS A 97 1.82 -6.15 -10.03
CA HIS A 97 1.02 -5.59 -8.93
C HIS A 97 1.00 -6.51 -7.70
N ASN A 98 1.19 -7.81 -7.86
CA ASN A 98 1.42 -8.74 -6.75
C ASN A 98 2.68 -8.43 -5.92
N LEU A 99 3.62 -7.63 -6.45
CA LEU A 99 4.78 -7.12 -5.71
C LEU A 99 4.47 -5.77 -5.08
N ILE A 100 3.68 -4.91 -5.76
CA ILE A 100 3.39 -3.53 -5.33
C ILE A 100 2.60 -3.52 -4.03
N GLY A 101 1.50 -4.28 -3.95
CA GLY A 101 0.67 -4.35 -2.74
C GLY A 101 1.46 -4.76 -1.49
N PRO A 102 2.17 -5.90 -1.50
CA PRO A 102 3.01 -6.32 -0.37
C PRO A 102 4.19 -5.38 -0.09
N ALA A 103 4.78 -4.72 -1.09
CA ALA A 103 5.83 -3.74 -0.87
C ALA A 103 5.30 -2.49 -0.13
N ALA A 104 4.13 -1.99 -0.54
CA ALA A 104 3.44 -0.89 0.14
C ALA A 104 3.06 -1.27 1.57
N LEU A 105 2.55 -2.49 1.79
CA LEU A 105 2.28 -3.02 3.14
C LEU A 105 3.55 -3.06 3.98
N GLY A 106 4.66 -3.59 3.45
CA GLY A 106 5.94 -3.63 4.15
C GLY A 106 6.46 -2.25 4.53
N ALA A 107 6.31 -1.26 3.64
CA ALA A 107 6.68 0.13 3.90
C ALA A 107 5.82 0.76 5.01
N ALA A 108 4.50 0.54 4.99
CA ALA A 108 3.59 1.03 6.02
C ALA A 108 3.90 0.41 7.39
N LEU A 109 4.13 -0.92 7.45
CA LEU A 109 4.48 -1.62 8.68
C LEU A 109 5.86 -1.22 9.21
N GLY A 110 6.83 -1.01 8.31
CA GLY A 110 8.15 -0.50 8.66
C GLY A 110 8.08 0.89 9.29
N LEU A 111 7.33 1.82 8.68
CA LEU A 111 7.15 3.15 9.25
C LEU A 111 6.36 3.11 10.57
N ARG A 112 5.34 2.28 10.65
CA ARG A 112 4.56 2.07 11.88
C ARG A 112 5.43 1.68 13.06
N SER A 113 6.49 0.89 12.86
CA SER A 113 7.36 0.42 13.95
C SER A 113 8.09 1.54 14.69
N VAL A 114 8.17 2.73 14.11
CA VAL A 114 8.85 3.91 14.65
C VAL A 114 7.96 5.14 14.74
N ILE A 115 6.70 5.06 14.33
CA ILE A 115 5.83 6.24 14.22
C ILE A 115 5.53 6.89 15.57
N ASP A 116 5.55 6.12 16.66
CA ASP A 116 5.35 6.64 18.01
C ASP A 116 6.51 7.55 18.49
N GLU A 117 7.66 7.52 17.79
CA GLU A 117 8.79 8.43 17.99
C GLU A 117 8.76 9.65 17.05
N LEU A 118 7.76 9.73 16.17
CA LEU A 118 7.64 10.73 15.10
C LEU A 118 6.27 11.42 15.15
N PRO A 119 6.17 12.69 14.77
CA PRO A 119 4.88 13.32 14.56
C PRO A 119 4.25 12.85 13.24
N GLY A 120 2.92 12.81 13.20
CA GLY A 120 2.17 12.53 11.98
C GLY A 120 1.48 11.18 11.96
N ALA A 121 1.16 10.72 10.75
CA ALA A 121 0.46 9.48 10.52
C ALA A 121 1.02 8.72 9.30
N VAL A 122 0.84 7.41 9.31
CA VAL A 122 1.09 6.56 8.15
C VAL A 122 -0.23 5.98 7.63
N GLN A 123 -0.40 6.01 6.33
CA GLN A 123 -1.53 5.38 5.64
C GLN A 123 -1.05 4.31 4.67
N LEU A 124 -1.81 3.22 4.55
CA LEU A 124 -1.78 2.28 3.44
C LEU A 124 -3.10 2.42 2.69
N ILE A 125 -3.04 2.83 1.42
CA ILE A 125 -4.23 3.00 0.59
C ILE A 125 -4.23 1.95 -0.51
N GLY A 126 -5.21 1.06 -0.45
CA GLY A 126 -5.47 0.07 -1.49
C GLY A 126 -6.19 0.72 -2.67
N THR A 127 -5.51 0.76 -3.81
CA THR A 127 -5.96 1.43 -5.03
C THR A 127 -6.22 0.40 -6.13
N PRO A 128 -7.47 -0.12 -6.24
CA PRO A 128 -7.83 -1.13 -7.24
C PRO A 128 -7.86 -0.57 -8.65
N ALA A 129 -7.93 -1.48 -9.63
CA ALA A 129 -8.28 -1.18 -11.01
C ALA A 129 -7.35 -0.17 -11.71
N GLU A 130 -6.03 -0.30 -11.53
CA GLU A 130 -5.06 0.52 -12.27
C GLU A 130 -5.14 0.20 -13.76
N GLU A 131 -5.22 -1.07 -14.14
CA GLU A 131 -5.25 -1.57 -15.51
C GLU A 131 -6.58 -1.24 -16.23
N GLY A 132 -6.69 0.01 -16.63
CA GLY A 132 -7.82 0.52 -17.41
C GLY A 132 -9.12 0.75 -16.66
N GLY A 133 -9.08 0.78 -15.32
CA GLY A 133 -10.24 1.10 -14.47
C GLY A 133 -10.20 2.51 -13.87
N GLY A 134 -9.00 3.06 -13.72
CA GLY A 134 -8.82 4.41 -13.15
C GLY A 134 -9.18 4.53 -11.68
N GLY A 135 -9.00 3.45 -10.89
CA GLY A 135 -9.38 3.45 -9.47
C GLY A 135 -8.80 4.62 -8.69
N LYS A 136 -7.51 4.97 -8.90
CA LYS A 136 -6.89 6.13 -8.26
C LYS A 136 -7.55 7.47 -8.63
N VAL A 137 -8.02 7.60 -9.88
CA VAL A 137 -8.74 8.81 -10.33
C VAL A 137 -10.05 8.94 -9.55
N ILE A 138 -10.83 7.85 -9.45
CA ILE A 138 -12.09 7.82 -8.69
C ILE A 138 -11.84 8.18 -7.22
N LEU A 139 -10.79 7.61 -6.60
CA LEU A 139 -10.42 7.90 -5.22
C LEU A 139 -10.00 9.37 -5.03
N ALA A 140 -9.24 9.92 -5.99
CA ALA A 140 -8.82 11.32 -5.94
C ALA A 140 -10.00 12.29 -6.09
N GLU A 141 -10.90 12.04 -7.04
CA GLU A 141 -12.12 12.84 -7.22
C GLU A 141 -13.05 12.79 -6.00
N ALA A 142 -13.01 11.69 -5.22
CA ALA A 142 -13.74 11.54 -3.98
C ALA A 142 -13.01 12.13 -2.74
N GLY A 143 -11.84 12.77 -2.92
CA GLY A 143 -11.10 13.42 -1.84
C GLY A 143 -10.32 12.46 -0.92
N VAL A 144 -10.10 11.20 -1.33
CA VAL A 144 -9.41 10.21 -0.48
C VAL A 144 -7.98 10.60 -0.15
N PHE A 145 -7.37 11.47 -0.94
CA PHE A 145 -6.00 11.93 -0.76
C PHE A 145 -5.88 13.35 -0.19
N ASP A 146 -7.00 14.01 0.18
CA ASP A 146 -7.00 15.43 0.59
C ASP A 146 -6.25 15.66 1.91
N ASP A 147 -6.14 14.64 2.75
CA ASP A 147 -5.41 14.66 4.03
C ASP A 147 -3.99 14.08 3.93
N VAL A 148 -3.50 13.79 2.73
CA VAL A 148 -2.18 13.19 2.48
C VAL A 148 -1.17 14.24 2.06
N ASP A 149 -0.11 14.43 2.87
CA ASP A 149 0.98 15.37 2.57
C ASP A 149 1.97 14.82 1.55
N ALA A 150 2.20 13.50 1.56
CA ALA A 150 3.04 12.83 0.56
C ALA A 150 2.58 11.40 0.33
N ALA A 151 2.53 11.00 -0.94
CA ALA A 151 2.22 9.63 -1.34
C ALA A 151 3.42 9.00 -2.07
N MET A 152 3.68 7.73 -1.76
CA MET A 152 4.76 6.96 -2.36
C MET A 152 4.24 5.62 -2.90
N MET A 153 4.79 5.22 -4.04
CA MET A 153 4.51 3.93 -4.65
C MET A 153 5.79 3.38 -5.29
N PHE A 154 5.97 2.07 -5.18
CA PHE A 154 6.96 1.32 -5.94
C PHE A 154 6.27 0.68 -7.15
N HIS A 155 6.90 0.71 -8.32
CA HIS A 155 6.44 -0.04 -9.49
C HIS A 155 7.61 -0.84 -10.09
N PRO A 156 7.45 -2.16 -10.34
CA PRO A 156 8.48 -2.98 -10.96
C PRO A 156 8.87 -2.45 -12.34
N SER A 157 10.16 -2.42 -12.63
CA SER A 157 10.70 -1.97 -13.90
C SER A 157 12.00 -2.70 -14.23
N GLY A 158 12.39 -2.69 -15.49
CA GLY A 158 13.69 -3.22 -15.94
C GLY A 158 14.90 -2.39 -15.48
N LYS A 159 14.68 -1.23 -14.86
CA LYS A 159 15.73 -0.33 -14.35
C LYS A 159 15.27 0.31 -13.04
N THR A 160 16.21 0.58 -12.13
CA THR A 160 15.93 1.39 -10.94
C THR A 160 15.91 2.87 -11.34
N VAL A 161 14.74 3.50 -11.25
CA VAL A 161 14.53 4.90 -11.62
C VAL A 161 13.68 5.58 -10.53
N LEU A 162 14.05 6.80 -10.19
CA LEU A 162 13.22 7.69 -9.37
C LEU A 162 12.54 8.72 -10.29
N TRP A 163 11.24 8.64 -10.43
CA TRP A 163 10.45 9.64 -11.15
C TRP A 163 10.15 10.81 -10.22
N LYS A 164 10.52 12.01 -10.63
CA LYS A 164 10.31 13.26 -9.86
C LYS A 164 9.03 14.01 -10.25
N HIS A 165 8.33 13.54 -11.26
CA HIS A 165 7.11 14.16 -11.76
C HIS A 165 6.05 13.06 -11.90
N ALA A 166 4.83 13.37 -11.48
CA ALA A 166 3.67 12.59 -11.86
C ALA A 166 3.52 12.67 -13.39
N LEU A 167 3.26 11.54 -14.01
CA LEU A 167 2.91 11.48 -15.43
C LEU A 167 1.46 11.90 -15.61
#